data_50ad9bfb17828daec4df1bca797dfb02
#
_entry.id   50ad9bfb17828daec4df1bca797dfb02
#
_cell.length_a   1.000
_cell.length_b   1.000
_cell.length_c   1.000
_cell.angle_alpha   90.00
_cell.angle_beta   90.00
_cell.angle_gamma   90.00
#
_symmetry.space_group_name_H-M   'P 1'
#
loop_
_entity.id
_entity.type
_entity.pdbx_description
1 polymer ?
#
loop_
_entity_poly.entity_id
_entity_poly.type
_entity_poly.pdbx_seq_one_letter_code
_entity_poly.pdbx_strand_id
1 'polypeptide(L)'
;VVESLLVDNLIEQGRDAALVAGHSLGELVALYAAGVFDLETGLKLMQARSELMAAAGGGAMTAVIGFDRSQLEALVNDTEGVSIANDNSDAQVVISGQPDAVQSVSEKLKCKRAIPLAVSGAFHSPFMAEAAEAFATTLDGVSFRDARIPVLSNSDPSGCSDAALLKQRLKQQMTTGVRWRETMA
;
A
#
# COMPACT_ATOMS: atom_id res chain seq x y z
N VAL A 1 14.18 -8.18 2.38
CA VAL A 1 15.58 -8.64 2.24
C VAL A 1 15.90 -8.96 0.78
N VAL A 2 15.19 -9.87 0.10
CA VAL A 2 15.52 -10.22 -1.30
C VAL A 2 15.50 -9.01 -2.22
N GLU A 3 14.43 -8.20 -2.16
CA GLU A 3 14.30 -7.00 -3.00
C GLU A 3 15.38 -5.95 -2.70
N SER A 4 15.81 -5.78 -1.45
CA SER A 4 16.90 -4.85 -1.14
C SER A 4 18.23 -5.32 -1.71
N LEU A 5 18.51 -6.62 -1.69
CA LEU A 5 19.71 -7.19 -2.35
C LEU A 5 19.67 -7.00 -3.88
N LEU A 6 18.49 -7.11 -4.49
CA LEU A 6 18.33 -6.83 -5.91
C LEU A 6 18.56 -5.35 -6.23
N VAL A 7 18.07 -4.44 -5.38
CA VAL A 7 18.32 -3.00 -5.50
C VAL A 7 19.81 -2.71 -5.42
N ASP A 8 20.52 -3.26 -4.42
CA ASP A 8 21.97 -3.08 -4.26
C ASP A 8 22.73 -3.57 -5.49
N ASN A 9 22.38 -4.76 -6.00
CA ASN A 9 22.98 -5.30 -7.21
C ASN A 9 22.75 -4.40 -8.44
N LEU A 10 21.55 -3.83 -8.60
CA LEU A 10 21.27 -2.90 -9.70
C LEU A 10 22.10 -1.61 -9.58
N ILE A 11 22.24 -1.07 -8.37
CA ILE A 11 23.07 0.11 -8.09
C ILE A 11 24.54 -0.20 -8.40
N GLU A 12 25.06 -1.33 -7.95
CA GLU A 12 26.44 -1.78 -8.23
C GLU A 12 26.72 -1.95 -9.74
N GLN A 13 25.70 -2.34 -10.51
CA GLN A 13 25.79 -2.42 -11.97
C GLN A 13 25.67 -1.05 -12.66
N GLY A 14 25.56 0.05 -11.93
CA GLY A 14 25.40 1.39 -12.49
C GLY A 14 24.05 1.59 -13.18
N ARG A 15 23.01 0.89 -12.75
CA ARG A 15 21.64 1.09 -13.26
C ARG A 15 21.02 2.30 -12.58
N ASP A 16 20.70 3.32 -13.36
CA ASP A 16 20.03 4.53 -12.91
C ASP A 16 18.52 4.40 -13.14
N ALA A 17 17.74 4.81 -12.13
CA ALA A 17 16.28 4.92 -12.22
C ALA A 17 15.88 6.39 -12.22
N ALA A 18 14.94 6.76 -13.07
CA ALA A 18 14.37 8.11 -13.10
C ALA A 18 13.30 8.30 -12.00
N LEU A 19 12.60 7.21 -11.64
CA LEU A 19 11.55 7.15 -10.63
C LEU A 19 11.63 5.79 -9.94
N VAL A 20 11.20 5.73 -8.68
CA VAL A 20 11.02 4.47 -7.96
C VAL A 20 9.62 4.41 -7.36
N ALA A 21 9.04 3.21 -7.38
CA ALA A 21 7.75 2.91 -6.78
C ALA A 21 7.77 1.49 -6.19
N GLY A 22 6.87 1.23 -5.26
CA GLY A 22 6.71 -0.10 -4.69
C GLY A 22 5.30 -0.31 -4.16
N HIS A 23 4.68 -1.43 -4.52
CA HIS A 23 3.32 -1.75 -4.11
C HIS A 23 3.28 -2.19 -2.65
N SER A 24 2.48 -1.52 -1.81
CA SER A 24 2.29 -1.84 -0.39
C SER A 24 3.62 -1.92 0.36
N LEU A 25 4.06 -3.10 0.78
CA LEU A 25 5.35 -3.33 1.43
C LEU A 25 6.53 -2.82 0.58
N GLY A 26 6.40 -2.91 -0.74
CA GLY A 26 7.41 -2.46 -1.70
C GLY A 26 7.72 -0.96 -1.63
N GLU A 27 6.82 -0.12 -1.09
CA GLU A 27 7.11 1.31 -0.89
C GLU A 27 8.30 1.53 0.06
N LEU A 28 8.47 0.69 1.09
CA LEU A 28 9.66 0.72 1.95
C LEU A 28 10.93 0.39 1.17
N VAL A 29 10.86 -0.53 0.21
CA VAL A 29 11.99 -0.86 -0.67
C VAL A 29 12.29 0.30 -1.63
N ALA A 30 11.26 0.97 -2.16
CA ALA A 30 11.43 2.15 -3.01
C ALA A 30 12.08 3.31 -2.25
N LEU A 31 11.67 3.56 -1.01
CA LEU A 31 12.28 4.56 -0.13
C LEU A 31 13.76 4.23 0.18
N TYR A 32 14.06 2.96 0.43
CA TYR A 32 15.44 2.49 0.58
C TYR A 32 16.27 2.72 -0.70
N ALA A 33 15.76 2.32 -1.86
CA ALA A 33 16.42 2.51 -3.15
C ALA A 33 16.70 3.99 -3.45
N ALA A 34 15.77 4.88 -3.06
CA ALA A 34 15.92 6.32 -3.17
C ALA A 34 16.89 6.93 -2.14
N GLY A 35 17.39 6.14 -1.17
CA GLY A 35 18.34 6.58 -0.15
C GLY A 35 17.72 7.38 1.00
N VAL A 36 16.41 7.29 1.19
CA VAL A 36 15.66 7.97 2.26
C VAL A 36 16.12 7.50 3.63
N PHE A 37 16.41 6.23 3.78
CA PHE A 37 17.01 5.61 4.97
C PHE A 37 17.95 4.46 4.55
N ASP A 38 18.72 3.94 5.48
CA ASP A 38 19.61 2.79 5.26
C ASP A 38 18.87 1.44 5.36
N LEU A 39 19.56 0.36 4.99
CA LEU A 39 19.00 -0.98 4.99
C LEU A 39 18.50 -1.42 6.37
N GLU A 40 19.28 -1.17 7.42
CA GLU A 40 18.92 -1.57 8.78
C GLU A 40 17.62 -0.89 9.24
N THR A 41 17.51 0.40 8.99
CA THR A 41 16.29 1.18 9.27
C THR A 41 15.11 0.65 8.46
N GLY A 42 15.30 0.40 7.16
CA GLY A 42 14.25 -0.17 6.31
C GLY A 42 13.75 -1.53 6.78
N LEU A 43 14.65 -2.41 7.23
CA LEU A 43 14.28 -3.73 7.78
C LEU A 43 13.51 -3.62 9.10
N LYS A 44 13.90 -2.71 10.01
CA LYS A 44 13.18 -2.45 11.26
C LYS A 44 11.77 -1.90 11.00
N LEU A 45 11.63 -0.97 10.04
CA LEU A 45 10.32 -0.45 9.64
C LEU A 45 9.44 -1.52 9.01
N MET A 46 10.03 -2.37 8.15
CA MET A 46 9.32 -3.50 7.53
C MET A 46 8.81 -4.49 8.58
N GLN A 47 9.64 -4.83 9.57
CA GLN A 47 9.27 -5.72 10.67
C GLN A 47 8.12 -5.11 11.47
N ALA A 48 8.27 -3.88 11.96
CA ALA A 48 7.26 -3.19 12.76
C ALA A 48 5.92 -3.10 12.02
N ARG A 49 5.95 -2.69 10.73
CA ARG A 49 4.75 -2.63 9.88
C ARG A 49 4.08 -4.00 9.76
N SER A 50 4.84 -5.04 9.48
CA SER A 50 4.30 -6.39 9.28
C SER A 50 3.69 -6.96 10.55
N GLU A 51 4.31 -6.75 11.71
CA GLU A 51 3.80 -7.16 13.02
C GLU A 51 2.49 -6.44 13.36
N LEU A 52 2.43 -5.12 13.16
CA LEU A 52 1.23 -4.32 13.40
C LEU A 52 0.07 -4.73 12.48
N MET A 53 0.35 -4.94 11.19
CA MET A 53 -0.67 -5.39 10.24
C MET A 53 -1.15 -6.81 10.56
N ALA A 54 -0.26 -7.72 10.97
CA ALA A 54 -0.63 -9.07 11.33
C ALA A 54 -1.47 -9.13 12.62
N ALA A 55 -1.25 -8.21 13.56
CA ALA A 55 -2.02 -8.10 14.80
C ALA A 55 -3.43 -7.52 14.58
N ALA A 56 -3.63 -6.73 13.52
CA ALA A 56 -4.91 -6.12 13.19
C ALA A 56 -5.83 -7.16 12.52
N GLY A 57 -6.56 -7.92 13.32
CA GLY A 57 -7.50 -8.93 12.87
C GLY A 57 -8.91 -8.39 12.58
N GLY A 58 -9.84 -9.30 12.23
CA GLY A 58 -11.28 -9.01 12.15
C GLY A 58 -11.75 -8.38 10.84
N GLY A 59 -10.93 -8.36 9.80
CA GLY A 59 -11.28 -7.85 8.48
C GLY A 59 -11.29 -8.91 7.39
N ALA A 60 -11.75 -8.50 6.20
CA ALA A 60 -11.73 -9.32 4.99
C ALA A 60 -11.24 -8.51 3.79
N MET A 61 -10.68 -9.21 2.82
CA MET A 61 -10.29 -8.66 1.53
C MET A 61 -10.74 -9.58 0.40
N THR A 62 -11.18 -8.99 -0.71
CA THR A 62 -11.57 -9.73 -1.91
C THR A 62 -10.95 -9.08 -3.14
N ALA A 63 -10.23 -9.87 -3.93
CA ALA A 63 -9.77 -9.46 -5.24
C ALA A 63 -10.90 -9.57 -6.26
N VAL A 64 -11.18 -8.49 -6.97
CA VAL A 64 -12.24 -8.40 -8.00
C VAL A 64 -11.60 -8.22 -9.36
N ILE A 65 -11.99 -9.06 -10.31
CA ILE A 65 -11.40 -9.12 -11.65
C ILE A 65 -12.50 -8.95 -12.72
N GLY A 66 -12.26 -8.06 -13.65
CA GLY A 66 -13.14 -7.85 -14.81
C GLY A 66 -14.51 -7.34 -14.42
N PHE A 67 -14.57 -6.16 -13.88
CA PHE A 67 -15.73 -5.47 -13.34
C PHE A 67 -16.02 -4.15 -14.09
N ASP A 68 -17.21 -3.60 -13.88
CA ASP A 68 -17.52 -2.22 -14.25
C ASP A 68 -17.09 -1.28 -13.11
N ARG A 69 -16.22 -0.30 -13.43
CA ARG A 69 -15.63 0.61 -12.44
C ARG A 69 -16.69 1.50 -11.78
N SER A 70 -17.59 2.05 -12.58
CA SER A 70 -18.63 2.95 -12.04
C SER A 70 -19.56 2.19 -11.10
N GLN A 71 -19.90 0.92 -11.42
CA GLN A 71 -20.68 0.08 -10.53
C GLN A 71 -19.93 -0.25 -9.24
N LEU A 72 -18.63 -0.57 -9.32
CA LEU A 72 -17.81 -0.84 -8.14
C LEU A 72 -17.77 0.38 -7.22
N GLU A 73 -17.43 1.55 -7.76
CA GLU A 73 -17.32 2.79 -6.98
C GLU A 73 -18.66 3.16 -6.33
N ALA A 74 -19.78 3.04 -7.04
CA ALA A 74 -21.09 3.26 -6.47
C ALA A 74 -21.40 2.30 -5.32
N LEU A 75 -21.16 0.98 -5.50
CA LEU A 75 -21.40 -0.02 -4.47
C LEU A 75 -20.53 0.18 -3.23
N VAL A 76 -19.24 0.54 -3.42
CA VAL A 76 -18.33 0.82 -2.29
C VAL A 76 -18.75 2.09 -1.55
N ASN A 77 -19.16 3.15 -2.26
CA ASN A 77 -19.61 4.39 -1.64
C ASN A 77 -20.94 4.23 -0.89
N ASP A 78 -21.83 3.37 -1.39
CA ASP A 78 -23.15 3.10 -0.78
C ASP A 78 -23.11 2.06 0.35
N THR A 79 -21.94 1.41 0.57
CA THR A 79 -21.80 0.36 1.58
C THR A 79 -20.80 0.82 2.65
N GLU A 80 -21.31 1.07 3.87
CA GLU A 80 -20.46 1.39 5.01
C GLU A 80 -19.57 0.18 5.37
N GLY A 81 -18.32 0.47 5.75
CA GLY A 81 -17.40 -0.56 6.24
C GLY A 81 -16.60 -1.28 5.15
N VAL A 82 -16.62 -0.82 3.92
CA VAL A 82 -15.78 -1.33 2.82
C VAL A 82 -15.10 -0.19 2.07
N SER A 83 -13.92 -0.44 1.54
CA SER A 83 -13.16 0.52 0.72
C SER A 83 -12.36 -0.21 -0.37
N ILE A 84 -11.90 0.54 -1.38
CA ILE A 84 -10.95 0.03 -2.37
C ILE A 84 -9.56 0.08 -1.75
N ALA A 85 -9.03 -1.10 -1.43
CA ALA A 85 -7.71 -1.26 -0.81
C ALA A 85 -6.57 -1.19 -1.84
N ASN A 86 -6.75 -1.80 -3.01
CA ASN A 86 -5.76 -1.74 -4.08
C ASN A 86 -6.46 -1.47 -5.42
N ASP A 87 -6.14 -0.36 -6.05
CA ASP A 87 -6.49 -0.09 -7.45
C ASP A 87 -5.33 -0.52 -8.33
N ASN A 88 -5.31 -1.81 -8.72
CA ASN A 88 -4.16 -2.42 -9.38
C ASN A 88 -4.12 -2.16 -10.89
N SER A 89 -5.29 -2.12 -11.52
CA SER A 89 -5.44 -1.88 -12.96
C SER A 89 -6.91 -1.63 -13.32
N ASP A 90 -7.19 -1.33 -14.58
CA ASP A 90 -8.57 -1.22 -15.06
C ASP A 90 -9.37 -2.52 -14.95
N ALA A 91 -8.69 -3.65 -14.83
CA ALA A 91 -9.29 -4.98 -14.78
C ALA A 91 -9.23 -5.64 -13.39
N GLN A 92 -8.47 -5.09 -12.43
CA GLN A 92 -8.26 -5.71 -11.12
C GLN A 92 -8.20 -4.66 -10.00
N VAL A 93 -9.03 -4.87 -8.99
CA VAL A 93 -8.98 -4.16 -7.71
C VAL A 93 -9.04 -5.14 -6.55
N VAL A 94 -8.69 -4.67 -5.35
CA VAL A 94 -8.97 -5.38 -4.10
C VAL A 94 -9.84 -4.49 -3.24
N ILE A 95 -10.97 -5.00 -2.77
CA ILE A 95 -11.80 -4.34 -1.76
C ILE A 95 -11.48 -4.92 -0.39
N SER A 96 -11.58 -4.09 0.65
CA SER A 96 -11.18 -4.39 2.02
C SER A 96 -12.12 -3.75 3.02
N GLY A 97 -12.40 -4.43 4.13
CA GLY A 97 -13.27 -3.88 5.15
C GLY A 97 -13.87 -4.94 6.08
N GLN A 98 -15.05 -4.64 6.62
CA GLN A 98 -15.82 -5.61 7.40
C GLN A 98 -16.25 -6.82 6.55
N PRO A 99 -16.17 -8.04 7.07
CA PRO A 99 -16.48 -9.25 6.29
C PRO A 99 -17.83 -9.19 5.58
N ASP A 100 -18.90 -8.81 6.27
CA ASP A 100 -20.24 -8.73 5.71
C ASP A 100 -20.37 -7.64 4.63
N ALA A 101 -19.71 -6.50 4.81
CA ALA A 101 -19.70 -5.42 3.84
C ALA A 101 -18.92 -5.81 2.56
N VAL A 102 -17.76 -6.43 2.71
CA VAL A 102 -16.95 -6.96 1.59
C VAL A 102 -17.73 -8.03 0.84
N GLN A 103 -18.39 -8.94 1.54
CA GLN A 103 -19.24 -9.98 0.94
C GLN A 103 -20.40 -9.35 0.18
N SER A 104 -21.15 -8.42 0.79
CA SER A 104 -22.28 -7.73 0.16
C SER A 104 -21.92 -7.04 -1.15
N VAL A 105 -20.78 -6.31 -1.19
CA VAL A 105 -20.29 -5.69 -2.42
C VAL A 105 -19.91 -6.76 -3.44
N SER A 106 -19.19 -7.80 -3.02
CA SER A 106 -18.75 -8.89 -3.92
C SER A 106 -19.92 -9.62 -4.58
N GLU A 107 -21.03 -9.81 -3.89
CA GLU A 107 -22.23 -10.49 -4.40
C GLU A 107 -23.05 -9.62 -5.37
N LYS A 108 -23.08 -8.29 -5.14
CA LYS A 108 -23.84 -7.35 -5.96
C LYS A 108 -23.09 -6.89 -7.21
N LEU A 109 -21.77 -6.92 -7.15
CA LEU A 109 -20.93 -6.43 -8.25
C LEU A 109 -20.88 -7.43 -9.40
N LYS A 110 -21.22 -6.96 -10.60
CA LYS A 110 -21.03 -7.77 -11.81
C LYS A 110 -19.54 -7.80 -12.18
N CYS A 111 -18.92 -8.95 -11.99
CA CYS A 111 -17.50 -9.15 -12.29
C CYS A 111 -17.26 -10.56 -12.86
N LYS A 112 -16.09 -10.76 -13.47
CA LYS A 112 -15.68 -12.09 -13.95
C LYS A 112 -15.32 -13.02 -12.81
N ARG A 113 -14.68 -12.50 -11.77
CA ARG A 113 -14.29 -13.24 -10.56
C ARG A 113 -14.24 -12.30 -9.36
N ALA A 114 -14.72 -12.80 -8.23
CA ALA A 114 -14.49 -12.26 -6.89
C ALA A 114 -13.77 -13.36 -6.09
N ILE A 115 -12.56 -13.12 -5.64
CA ILE A 115 -11.69 -14.11 -5.00
C ILE A 115 -11.38 -13.61 -3.58
N PRO A 116 -11.96 -14.22 -2.53
CA PRO A 116 -11.57 -13.92 -1.15
C PRO A 116 -10.08 -14.20 -0.94
N LEU A 117 -9.39 -13.28 -0.27
CA LEU A 117 -7.98 -13.43 0.05
C LEU A 117 -7.82 -14.08 1.43
N ALA A 118 -6.83 -14.96 1.57
CA ALA A 118 -6.52 -15.63 2.83
C ALA A 118 -5.74 -14.69 3.78
N VAL A 119 -6.37 -13.59 4.18
CA VAL A 119 -5.84 -12.60 5.11
C VAL A 119 -6.86 -12.34 6.22
N SER A 120 -6.39 -11.97 7.41
CA SER A 120 -7.23 -11.72 8.59
C SER A 120 -7.53 -10.26 8.85
N GLY A 121 -6.88 -9.34 8.12
CA GLY A 121 -6.99 -7.89 8.33
C GLY A 121 -7.62 -7.17 7.15
N ALA A 122 -8.29 -6.05 7.43
CA ALA A 122 -8.80 -5.12 6.42
C ALA A 122 -7.70 -4.13 6.00
N PHE A 123 -6.64 -4.63 5.33
CA PHE A 123 -5.49 -3.84 4.95
C PHE A 123 -5.85 -2.71 3.98
N HIS A 124 -5.11 -1.61 4.05
CA HIS A 124 -5.32 -0.42 3.22
C HIS A 124 -6.74 0.15 3.31
N SER A 125 -7.31 0.14 4.51
CA SER A 125 -8.62 0.67 4.82
C SER A 125 -8.63 1.44 6.14
N PRO A 126 -9.67 2.22 6.46
CA PRO A 126 -9.80 2.89 7.75
C PRO A 126 -9.72 1.96 8.98
N PHE A 127 -9.98 0.67 8.82
CA PHE A 127 -9.87 -0.33 9.90
C PHE A 127 -8.43 -0.56 10.38
N MET A 128 -7.43 -0.06 9.63
CA MET A 128 -6.03 -0.08 10.03
C MET A 128 -5.61 1.14 10.88
N ALA A 129 -6.54 1.97 11.34
CA ALA A 129 -6.22 3.24 12.01
C ALA A 129 -5.32 3.04 13.24
N GLU A 130 -5.62 2.09 14.11
CA GLU A 130 -4.83 1.81 15.31
C GLU A 130 -3.41 1.33 14.96
N ALA A 131 -3.29 0.42 13.99
CA ALA A 131 -2.00 -0.05 13.51
C ALA A 131 -1.19 1.08 12.82
N ALA A 132 -1.86 1.95 12.09
CA ALA A 132 -1.24 3.10 11.43
C ALA A 132 -0.73 4.13 12.44
N GLU A 133 -1.46 4.38 13.53
CA GLU A 133 -1.02 5.28 14.61
C GLU A 133 0.20 4.74 15.34
N ALA A 134 0.21 3.43 15.65
CA ALA A 134 1.37 2.76 16.23
C ALA A 134 2.59 2.81 15.29
N PHE A 135 2.37 2.58 14.00
CA PHE A 135 3.43 2.70 12.99
C PHE A 135 3.92 4.15 12.82
N ALA A 136 3.02 5.14 12.87
CA ALA A 136 3.38 6.55 12.83
C ALA A 136 4.30 6.92 13.99
N THR A 137 4.04 6.40 15.20
CA THR A 137 4.92 6.57 16.36
C THR A 137 6.32 6.00 16.10
N THR A 138 6.41 4.81 15.49
CA THR A 138 7.69 4.23 15.07
C THR A 138 8.41 5.11 14.05
N LEU A 139 7.69 5.62 13.06
CA LEU A 139 8.23 6.52 12.03
C LEU A 139 8.74 7.86 12.61
N ASP A 140 8.12 8.37 13.67
CA ASP A 140 8.57 9.61 14.32
C ASP A 140 9.98 9.49 14.91
N GLY A 141 10.36 8.30 15.35
CA GLY A 141 11.71 7.98 15.83
C GLY A 141 12.76 7.81 14.72
N VAL A 142 12.37 7.83 13.45
CA VAL A 142 13.27 7.59 12.32
C VAL A 142 13.59 8.88 11.58
N SER A 143 14.86 9.13 11.30
CA SER A 143 15.29 10.26 10.45
C SER A 143 15.19 9.88 8.98
N PHE A 144 14.36 10.61 8.22
CA PHE A 144 14.30 10.52 6.77
C PHE A 144 15.24 11.54 6.15
N ARG A 145 15.90 11.16 5.08
CA ARG A 145 16.69 12.04 4.19
C ARG A 145 15.87 12.33 2.93
N ASP A 146 16.17 13.44 2.27
CA ASP A 146 15.63 13.71 0.95
C ASP A 146 16.00 12.59 -0.03
N ALA A 147 15.04 12.17 -0.83
CA ALA A 147 15.22 11.10 -1.78
C ALA A 147 16.11 11.56 -2.95
N ARG A 148 17.10 10.74 -3.30
CA ARG A 148 17.96 10.97 -4.47
C ARG A 148 17.26 10.72 -5.80
N ILE A 149 16.21 9.90 -5.76
CA ILE A 149 15.36 9.52 -6.89
C ILE A 149 13.93 9.79 -6.45
N PRO A 150 13.10 10.50 -7.23
CA PRO A 150 11.71 10.74 -6.84
C PRO A 150 10.95 9.43 -6.58
N VAL A 151 10.21 9.38 -5.48
CA VAL A 151 9.41 8.24 -5.05
C VAL A 151 7.94 8.49 -5.36
N LEU A 152 7.27 7.54 -6.00
CA LEU A 152 5.82 7.50 -6.16
C LEU A 152 5.23 6.72 -4.97
N SER A 153 4.55 7.42 -4.07
CA SER A 153 3.93 6.79 -2.91
C SER A 153 2.59 6.15 -3.25
N ASN A 154 2.19 5.12 -2.49
CA ASN A 154 0.92 4.41 -2.74
C ASN A 154 -0.32 5.29 -2.54
N SER A 155 -0.29 6.21 -1.58
CA SER A 155 -1.38 7.14 -1.30
C SER A 155 -1.42 8.35 -2.25
N ASP A 156 -0.26 8.71 -2.83
CA ASP A 156 -0.12 9.80 -3.78
C ASP A 156 0.97 9.46 -4.80
N PRO A 157 0.61 9.11 -6.05
CA PRO A 157 1.54 8.68 -7.09
C PRO A 157 2.29 9.83 -7.77
N SER A 158 2.22 11.05 -7.24
CA SER A 158 3.08 12.15 -7.70
C SER A 158 4.50 11.97 -7.18
N GLY A 159 5.51 12.15 -8.05
CA GLY A 159 6.92 12.04 -7.70
C GLY A 159 7.31 13.02 -6.59
N CYS A 160 7.94 12.52 -5.53
CA CYS A 160 8.34 13.30 -4.37
C CYS A 160 9.75 12.94 -3.93
N SER A 161 10.56 13.97 -3.59
CA SER A 161 11.89 13.80 -3.00
C SER A 161 11.99 14.40 -1.58
N ASP A 162 11.00 15.15 -1.13
CA ASP A 162 10.99 15.79 0.19
C ASP A 162 10.81 14.76 1.31
N ALA A 163 11.75 14.71 2.24
CA ALA A 163 11.78 13.75 3.34
C ALA A 163 10.56 13.82 4.26
N ALA A 164 10.08 15.04 4.58
CA ALA A 164 8.95 15.24 5.48
C ALA A 164 7.66 14.78 4.83
N LEU A 165 7.46 15.11 3.56
CA LEU A 165 6.29 14.71 2.79
C LEU A 165 6.27 13.19 2.55
N LEU A 166 7.40 12.58 2.23
CA LEU A 166 7.52 11.12 2.08
C LEU A 166 7.16 10.39 3.39
N LYS A 167 7.66 10.90 4.53
CA LYS A 167 7.28 10.35 5.85
C LYS A 167 5.77 10.49 6.11
N GLN A 168 5.19 11.63 5.80
CA GLN A 168 3.75 11.87 5.97
C GLN A 168 2.92 10.90 5.10
N ARG A 169 3.28 10.72 3.83
CA ARG A 169 2.62 9.78 2.92
C ARG A 169 2.71 8.34 3.44
N LEU A 170 3.89 7.93 3.94
CA LEU A 170 4.08 6.59 4.51
C LEU A 170 3.24 6.35 5.78
N LYS A 171 3.05 7.38 6.63
CA LYS A 171 2.15 7.29 7.79
C LYS A 171 0.70 7.01 7.40
N GLN A 172 0.26 7.49 6.25
CA GLN A 172 -1.11 7.31 5.74
C GLN A 172 -1.30 6.01 4.98
N GLN A 173 -0.22 5.34 4.58
CA GLN A 173 -0.24 4.19 3.66
C GLN A 173 -1.15 3.05 4.14
N MET A 174 -1.17 2.75 5.44
CA MET A 174 -1.92 1.60 5.98
C MET A 174 -3.45 1.82 5.97
N THR A 175 -3.88 3.09 6.01
CA THR A 175 -5.30 3.46 6.07
C THR A 175 -5.88 3.92 4.74
N THR A 176 -5.04 4.07 3.72
CA THR A 176 -5.43 4.53 2.38
C THR A 176 -5.22 3.45 1.33
N GLY A 177 -6.03 3.48 0.29
CA GLY A 177 -5.88 2.57 -0.85
C GLY A 177 -4.57 2.78 -1.61
N VAL A 178 -4.02 1.69 -2.13
CA VAL A 178 -2.86 1.69 -3.03
C VAL A 178 -3.32 2.08 -4.43
N ARG A 179 -2.91 3.26 -4.91
CA ARG A 179 -3.26 3.82 -6.23
C ARG A 179 -2.32 3.32 -7.32
N TRP A 180 -2.16 1.97 -7.38
CA TRP A 180 -1.15 1.37 -8.25
C TRP A 180 -1.41 1.58 -9.75
N ARG A 181 -2.67 1.57 -10.17
CA ARG A 181 -3.05 1.86 -11.56
C ARG A 181 -2.57 3.26 -12.01
N GLU A 182 -2.70 4.25 -11.13
CA GLU A 182 -2.23 5.61 -11.41
C GLU A 182 -0.70 5.71 -11.35
N THR A 183 -0.05 4.93 -10.47
CA THR A 183 1.41 4.85 -10.39
C THR A 183 2.02 4.32 -11.69
N MET A 184 1.29 3.45 -12.40
CA MET A 184 1.75 2.79 -13.63
C MET A 184 1.30 3.48 -14.92
N ALA A 185 0.53 4.57 -14.84
CA ALA A 185 0.04 5.34 -15.98
C ALA A 185 1.04 6.43 -16.40
#